data_15d5e3448893c01f60590ab579c1eb26
#
_entry.id   15d5e3448893c01f60590ab579c1eb26
#
_cell.length_a   1.000
_cell.length_b   1.000
_cell.length_c   1.000
_cell.angle_alpha   90.00
_cell.angle_beta   90.00
_cell.angle_gamma   90.00
#
_symmetry.space_group_name_H-M   'P 1'
#
loop_
_entity.id
_entity.type
_entity.pdbx_description
1 polymer ?
#
loop_
_entity_poly.entity_id
_entity_poly.type
_entity_poly.pdbx_seq_one_letter_code
_entity_poly.pdbx_strand_id
1 'polypeptide(L)'
;MDNTAVVVIDMLNPYRHRDADLLVPSVRTVLPAVVRLLSAAREAEVPVVYANDNFGQWRSHHGEIIDIAMAGEHPDLVEPVLPDEDALFVVKARHSVFYETPLAYLLGTMDITRLVLVGQVTEQCVLYSALDAHIRHLDVVVPTNAVAHIHADLAEAALRMMERNMGARLIDGSVPLRR
;
A
#
# COMPACT_ATOMS: atom_id res chain seq x y z
N MET A 1 -2.98 -1.09 -23.60
CA MET A 1 -3.07 -2.17 -22.58
C MET A 1 -2.91 -1.50 -21.22
N ASP A 2 -3.73 -1.89 -20.25
CA ASP A 2 -3.65 -1.28 -18.92
C ASP A 2 -2.47 -1.90 -18.17
N ASN A 3 -1.34 -1.22 -18.18
CA ASN A 3 -0.14 -1.67 -17.48
C ASN A 3 -0.29 -1.37 -15.98
N THR A 4 -0.32 -2.40 -15.15
CA THR A 4 -0.68 -2.32 -13.74
C THR A 4 0.54 -2.52 -12.83
N ALA A 5 0.58 -1.79 -11.71
CA ALA A 5 1.45 -2.08 -10.58
C ALA A 5 0.64 -2.19 -9.28
N VAL A 6 1.09 -3.03 -8.37
CA VAL A 6 0.59 -3.10 -6.99
C VAL A 6 1.47 -2.23 -6.11
N VAL A 7 0.87 -1.33 -5.32
CA VAL A 7 1.59 -0.51 -4.34
C VAL A 7 1.17 -0.94 -2.94
N VAL A 8 2.14 -1.46 -2.20
CA VAL A 8 1.97 -1.91 -0.80
C VAL A 8 2.36 -0.77 0.11
N ILE A 9 1.39 -0.24 0.84
CA ILE A 9 1.55 1.00 1.62
C ILE A 9 1.68 0.67 3.10
N ASP A 10 2.82 1.06 3.72
CA ASP A 10 3.09 1.04 5.16
C ASP A 10 2.87 -0.30 5.88
N MET A 11 2.95 -1.42 5.17
CA MET A 11 2.74 -2.75 5.77
C MET A 11 3.94 -3.23 6.59
N LEU A 12 5.13 -2.68 6.35
CA LEU A 12 6.32 -2.92 7.18
C LEU A 12 6.27 -1.97 8.39
N ASN A 13 5.53 -2.35 9.42
CA ASN A 13 5.20 -1.49 10.56
C ASN A 13 5.53 -2.18 11.88
N PRO A 14 6.29 -1.54 12.81
CA PRO A 14 6.57 -2.12 14.12
C PRO A 14 5.37 -2.08 15.07
N TYR A 15 4.28 -1.41 14.71
CA TYR A 15 3.05 -1.24 15.52
C TYR A 15 3.32 -0.67 16.92
N ARG A 16 4.30 0.24 17.04
CA ARG A 16 4.69 0.93 18.29
C ARG A 16 4.28 2.39 18.27
N HIS A 17 3.02 2.66 17.94
CA HIS A 17 2.46 4.01 17.92
C HIS A 17 1.12 4.03 18.66
N ARG A 18 0.66 5.22 19.04
CA ARG A 18 -0.51 5.40 19.90
C ARG A 18 -1.80 4.78 19.37
N ASP A 19 -1.94 4.64 18.06
CA ASP A 19 -3.15 4.12 17.41
C ASP A 19 -3.02 2.64 17.01
N ALA A 20 -1.93 1.96 17.43
CA ALA A 20 -1.66 0.57 17.04
C ALA A 20 -2.78 -0.39 17.47
N ASP A 21 -3.27 -0.25 18.69
CA ASP A 21 -4.34 -1.10 19.23
C ASP A 21 -5.65 -0.99 18.43
N LEU A 22 -5.90 0.16 17.80
CA LEU A 22 -7.06 0.37 16.93
C LEU A 22 -6.81 -0.18 15.53
N LEU A 23 -5.58 -0.09 15.04
CA LEU A 23 -5.18 -0.49 13.68
C LEU A 23 -5.03 -2.01 13.54
N VAL A 24 -4.36 -2.66 14.49
CA VAL A 24 -3.99 -4.09 14.43
C VAL A 24 -5.16 -5.03 14.13
N PRO A 25 -6.35 -4.88 14.74
CA PRO A 25 -7.49 -5.74 14.40
C PRO A 25 -7.91 -5.65 12.92
N SER A 26 -7.89 -4.44 12.35
CA SER A 26 -8.19 -4.22 10.95
C SER A 26 -7.12 -4.82 10.04
N VAL A 27 -5.84 -4.67 10.38
CA VAL A 27 -4.73 -5.31 9.65
C VAL A 27 -4.88 -6.83 9.63
N ARG A 28 -5.17 -7.45 10.77
CA ARG A 28 -5.41 -8.92 10.84
C ARG A 28 -6.52 -9.37 9.91
N THR A 29 -7.57 -8.56 9.79
CA THR A 29 -8.71 -8.87 8.91
C THR A 29 -8.33 -8.83 7.44
N VAL A 30 -7.54 -7.84 7.01
CA VAL A 30 -7.20 -7.63 5.59
C VAL A 30 -5.96 -8.42 5.14
N LEU A 31 -5.08 -8.80 6.06
CA LEU A 31 -3.81 -9.45 5.76
C LEU A 31 -3.92 -10.66 4.82
N PRO A 32 -4.89 -11.58 4.99
CA PRO A 32 -5.02 -12.72 4.07
C PRO A 32 -5.32 -12.30 2.63
N ALA A 33 -6.05 -11.20 2.44
CA ALA A 33 -6.33 -10.68 1.10
C ALA A 33 -5.10 -10.01 0.47
N VAL A 34 -4.33 -9.26 1.27
CA VAL A 34 -3.05 -8.69 0.83
C VAL A 34 -2.09 -9.79 0.39
N VAL A 35 -1.91 -10.83 1.19
CA VAL A 35 -1.02 -11.95 0.87
C VAL A 35 -1.43 -12.65 -0.44
N ARG A 36 -2.73 -12.94 -0.61
CA ARG A 36 -3.23 -13.54 -1.85
C ARG A 36 -2.98 -12.64 -3.07
N LEU A 37 -3.16 -11.34 -2.91
CA LEU A 37 -2.95 -10.37 -4.00
C LEU A 37 -1.47 -10.28 -4.38
N LEU A 38 -0.56 -10.28 -3.41
CA LEU A 38 0.88 -10.32 -3.66
C LEU A 38 1.31 -11.60 -4.39
N SER A 39 0.75 -12.76 -3.99
CA SER A 39 0.99 -14.02 -4.70
C SER A 39 0.50 -13.95 -6.15
N ALA A 40 -0.72 -13.45 -6.36
CA ALA A 40 -1.28 -13.28 -7.70
C ALA A 40 -0.49 -12.27 -8.55
N ALA A 41 0.03 -11.20 -7.95
CA ALA A 41 0.89 -10.24 -8.66
C ALA A 41 2.17 -10.88 -9.14
N ARG A 42 2.82 -11.69 -8.29
CA ARG A 42 4.01 -12.45 -8.64
C ARG A 42 3.74 -13.46 -9.77
N GLU A 43 2.67 -14.23 -9.67
CA GLU A 43 2.28 -15.20 -10.70
C GLU A 43 1.96 -14.55 -12.06
N ALA A 44 1.45 -13.32 -12.04
CA ALA A 44 1.10 -12.53 -13.23
C ALA A 44 2.25 -11.63 -13.72
N GLU A 45 3.43 -11.68 -13.08
CA GLU A 45 4.59 -10.80 -13.36
C GLU A 45 4.23 -9.30 -13.29
N VAL A 46 3.28 -8.94 -12.43
CA VAL A 46 2.88 -7.54 -12.19
C VAL A 46 3.84 -6.93 -11.18
N PRO A 47 4.45 -5.77 -11.47
CA PRO A 47 5.36 -5.10 -10.56
C PRO A 47 4.72 -4.81 -9.20
N VAL A 48 5.46 -5.12 -8.12
CA VAL A 48 5.07 -4.79 -6.75
C VAL A 48 6.03 -3.72 -6.22
N VAL A 49 5.48 -2.60 -5.77
CA VAL A 49 6.24 -1.49 -5.17
C VAL A 49 5.86 -1.37 -3.71
N TYR A 50 6.81 -1.56 -2.82
CA TYR A 50 6.64 -1.23 -1.40
C TYR A 50 6.91 0.24 -1.19
N ALA A 51 5.94 0.96 -0.65
CA ALA A 51 6.08 2.36 -0.27
C ALA A 51 5.87 2.48 1.23
N ASN A 52 6.94 2.68 1.97
CA ASN A 52 6.93 2.58 3.42
C ASN A 52 7.64 3.75 4.10
N ASP A 53 7.08 4.17 5.25
CA ASP A 53 7.73 5.14 6.14
C ASP A 53 9.04 4.53 6.70
N ASN A 54 10.03 5.39 6.96
CA ASN A 54 11.31 5.00 7.54
C ASN A 54 11.38 5.25 9.07
N PHE A 55 10.25 5.57 9.69
CA PHE A 55 10.15 5.85 11.14
C PHE A 55 11.12 6.92 11.64
N GLY A 56 11.44 7.91 10.78
CA GLY A 56 12.41 8.97 11.07
C GLY A 56 13.88 8.54 10.96
N GLN A 57 14.17 7.35 10.46
CA GLN A 57 15.54 6.81 10.32
C GLN A 57 16.09 7.10 8.92
N TRP A 58 16.50 8.34 8.68
CA TRP A 58 16.96 8.83 7.36
C TRP A 58 18.32 8.28 6.90
N ARG A 59 18.97 7.47 7.69
CA ARG A 59 20.19 6.75 7.30
C ARG A 59 19.90 5.33 6.81
N SER A 60 18.65 4.91 6.95
CA SER A 60 18.26 3.53 6.69
C SER A 60 18.14 3.23 5.20
N HIS A 61 18.35 1.99 4.89
CA HIS A 61 17.92 1.33 3.66
C HIS A 61 16.73 0.41 3.97
N HIS A 62 16.11 -0.15 2.94
CA HIS A 62 14.89 -0.97 3.13
C HIS A 62 15.09 -2.16 4.09
N GLY A 63 16.30 -2.75 4.16
CA GLY A 63 16.61 -3.83 5.11
C GLY A 63 16.44 -3.39 6.57
N GLU A 64 16.89 -2.18 6.94
CA GLU A 64 16.69 -1.66 8.30
C GLU A 64 15.21 -1.42 8.61
N ILE A 65 14.41 -1.00 7.62
CA ILE A 65 12.96 -0.85 7.80
C ILE A 65 12.31 -2.20 8.08
N ILE A 66 12.71 -3.25 7.36
CA ILE A 66 12.27 -4.63 7.60
C ILE A 66 12.67 -5.08 9.00
N ASP A 67 13.93 -4.89 9.38
CA ASP A 67 14.45 -5.29 10.69
C ASP A 67 13.69 -4.60 11.84
N ILE A 68 13.42 -3.30 11.71
CA ILE A 68 12.63 -2.55 12.68
C ILE A 68 11.21 -3.09 12.78
N ALA A 69 10.58 -3.38 11.65
CA ALA A 69 9.21 -3.90 11.62
C ALA A 69 9.14 -5.31 12.23
N MET A 70 10.08 -6.19 11.90
CA MET A 70 10.17 -7.55 12.45
C MET A 70 10.51 -7.57 13.92
N ALA A 71 11.25 -6.58 14.43
CA ALA A 71 11.52 -6.39 15.86
C ALA A 71 10.36 -5.69 16.60
N GLY A 72 9.25 -5.41 15.91
CA GLY A 72 8.06 -4.74 16.45
C GLY A 72 7.21 -5.63 17.36
N GLU A 73 6.00 -5.16 17.67
CA GLU A 73 5.07 -5.86 18.57
C GLU A 73 4.29 -6.98 17.86
N HIS A 74 4.15 -6.88 16.54
CA HIS A 74 3.37 -7.81 15.72
C HIS A 74 4.15 -8.29 14.49
N PRO A 75 5.28 -9.02 14.64
CA PRO A 75 6.02 -9.58 13.51
C PRO A 75 5.17 -10.55 12.67
N ASP A 76 4.20 -11.19 13.29
CA ASP A 76 3.22 -12.07 12.63
C ASP A 76 2.37 -11.37 11.55
N LEU A 77 2.24 -10.05 11.63
CA LEU A 77 1.55 -9.24 10.61
C LEU A 77 2.50 -8.76 9.49
N VAL A 78 3.79 -8.76 9.75
CA VAL A 78 4.83 -8.28 8.82
C VAL A 78 5.41 -9.43 7.99
N GLU A 79 5.74 -10.54 8.62
CA GLU A 79 6.37 -11.69 7.97
C GLU A 79 5.65 -12.16 6.69
N PRO A 80 4.31 -12.28 6.65
CA PRO A 80 3.59 -12.76 5.46
C PRO A 80 3.62 -11.79 4.27
N VAL A 81 4.01 -10.55 4.48
CA VAL A 81 4.04 -9.48 3.46
C VAL A 81 5.44 -8.91 3.24
N LEU A 82 6.48 -9.62 3.63
CA LEU A 82 7.86 -9.21 3.35
C LEU A 82 8.11 -9.08 1.84
N PRO A 83 8.85 -8.06 1.40
CA PRO A 83 9.26 -7.95 0.01
C PRO A 83 10.15 -9.13 -0.40
N ASP A 84 9.94 -9.63 -1.61
CA ASP A 84 10.83 -10.58 -2.25
C ASP A 84 11.99 -9.86 -2.97
N GLU A 85 12.89 -10.63 -3.60
CA GLU A 85 14.09 -10.10 -4.25
C GLU A 85 13.78 -9.19 -5.45
N ASP A 86 12.63 -9.37 -6.09
CA ASP A 86 12.19 -8.60 -7.26
C ASP A 86 11.32 -7.39 -6.89
N ALA A 87 10.96 -7.24 -5.62
CA ALA A 87 10.12 -6.14 -5.16
C ALA A 87 10.83 -4.80 -5.23
N LEU A 88 10.15 -3.82 -5.80
CA LEU A 88 10.62 -2.44 -5.83
C LEU A 88 10.33 -1.77 -4.49
N PHE A 89 11.22 -0.85 -4.06
CA PHE A 89 11.07 -0.21 -2.76
C PHE A 89 11.23 1.31 -2.85
N VAL A 90 10.28 2.02 -2.24
CA VAL A 90 10.28 3.48 -2.15
C VAL A 90 10.11 3.89 -0.68
N VAL A 91 11.08 4.63 -0.15
CA VAL A 91 10.97 5.23 1.17
C VAL A 91 10.14 6.51 1.06
N LYS A 92 9.03 6.59 1.78
CA LYS A 92 8.20 7.78 1.83
C LYS A 92 8.38 8.56 3.15
N ALA A 93 8.27 9.88 3.06
CA ALA A 93 8.44 10.78 4.19
C ALA A 93 7.11 11.20 4.82
N ARG A 94 6.01 11.10 4.09
CA ARG A 94 4.67 11.55 4.48
C ARG A 94 3.61 10.61 3.92
N HIS A 95 2.37 10.87 4.21
CA HIS A 95 1.22 10.01 3.93
C HIS A 95 1.14 9.51 2.48
N SER A 96 1.19 10.42 1.49
CA SER A 96 1.14 9.99 0.09
C SER A 96 2.44 9.32 -0.34
N VAL A 97 2.31 8.22 -1.08
CA VAL A 97 3.43 7.49 -1.68
C VAL A 97 4.17 8.30 -2.76
N PHE A 98 3.57 9.39 -3.23
CA PHE A 98 4.13 10.28 -4.26
C PHE A 98 4.86 11.49 -3.68
N TYR A 99 4.60 11.83 -2.39
CA TYR A 99 5.16 13.04 -1.80
C TYR A 99 6.68 12.91 -1.61
N GLU A 100 7.44 13.71 -2.38
CA GLU A 100 8.91 13.74 -2.33
C GLU A 100 9.56 12.35 -2.50
N THR A 101 8.97 11.50 -3.34
CA THR A 101 9.49 10.17 -3.65
C THR A 101 9.75 10.03 -5.16
N PRO A 102 10.60 9.08 -5.58
CA PRO A 102 10.83 8.79 -6.99
C PRO A 102 9.69 7.97 -7.64
N LEU A 103 8.60 7.68 -6.93
CA LEU A 103 7.57 6.74 -7.41
C LEU A 103 7.00 7.13 -8.77
N ALA A 104 6.65 8.41 -8.96
CA ALA A 104 6.08 8.87 -10.24
C ALA A 104 7.04 8.63 -11.43
N TYR A 105 8.34 8.87 -11.22
CA TYR A 105 9.37 8.58 -12.21
C TYR A 105 9.47 7.07 -12.48
N LEU A 106 9.54 6.27 -11.43
CA LEU A 106 9.64 4.81 -11.50
C LEU A 106 8.45 4.21 -12.29
N LEU A 107 7.23 4.60 -11.97
CA LEU A 107 6.02 4.16 -12.69
C LEU A 107 6.06 4.56 -14.17
N GLY A 108 6.53 5.77 -14.47
CA GLY A 108 6.70 6.26 -15.84
C GLY A 108 7.70 5.45 -16.65
N THR A 109 8.82 5.00 -16.05
CA THR A 109 9.82 4.17 -16.74
C THR A 109 9.31 2.75 -17.09
N MET A 110 8.24 2.32 -16.41
CA MET A 110 7.58 1.02 -16.63
C MET A 110 6.28 1.15 -17.42
N ASP A 111 5.95 2.36 -17.92
CA ASP A 111 4.70 2.66 -18.62
C ASP A 111 3.44 2.29 -17.82
N ILE A 112 3.50 2.35 -16.47
CA ILE A 112 2.38 2.03 -15.61
C ILE A 112 1.28 3.08 -15.75
N THR A 113 0.06 2.63 -16.00
CA THR A 113 -1.13 3.48 -16.14
C THR A 113 -2.19 3.20 -15.07
N ARG A 114 -2.05 2.09 -14.34
CA ARG A 114 -2.98 1.66 -13.29
C ARG A 114 -2.28 1.27 -12.02
N LEU A 115 -2.80 1.68 -10.88
CA LEU A 115 -2.33 1.28 -9.55
C LEU A 115 -3.38 0.48 -8.81
N VAL A 116 -2.97 -0.60 -8.18
CA VAL A 116 -3.73 -1.31 -7.16
C VAL A 116 -3.13 -0.91 -5.81
N LEU A 117 -3.86 -0.14 -5.00
CA LEU A 117 -3.39 0.34 -3.70
C LEU A 117 -3.86 -0.61 -2.60
N VAL A 118 -2.91 -1.14 -1.83
CA VAL A 118 -3.18 -2.02 -0.68
C VAL A 118 -2.37 -1.59 0.54
N GLY A 119 -2.78 -2.03 1.71
CA GLY A 119 -2.05 -1.76 2.96
C GLY A 119 -2.80 -0.83 3.90
N GLN A 120 -2.10 0.15 4.48
CA GLN A 120 -2.62 1.00 5.57
C GLN A 120 -2.11 2.44 5.49
N VAL A 121 -2.80 3.42 6.01
CA VAL A 121 -4.15 3.41 6.62
C VAL A 121 -5.12 3.96 5.58
N THR A 122 -6.30 3.33 5.45
CA THR A 122 -7.30 3.66 4.42
C THR A 122 -7.65 5.15 4.38
N GLU A 123 -7.97 5.74 5.53
CA GLU A 123 -8.37 7.14 5.68
C GLU A 123 -7.19 8.14 5.68
N GLN A 124 -5.97 7.66 5.50
CA GLN A 124 -4.76 8.48 5.47
C GLN A 124 -3.89 8.15 4.24
N CYS A 125 -2.87 7.31 4.40
CA CYS A 125 -1.88 7.05 3.35
C CYS A 125 -2.50 6.52 2.06
N VAL A 126 -3.50 5.64 2.14
CA VAL A 126 -4.21 5.12 0.95
C VAL A 126 -5.01 6.24 0.27
N LEU A 127 -5.82 6.99 1.04
CA LEU A 127 -6.64 8.09 0.52
C LEU A 127 -5.77 9.16 -0.17
N TYR A 128 -4.70 9.62 0.48
CA TYR A 128 -3.83 10.66 -0.07
C TYR A 128 -3.03 10.17 -1.28
N SER A 129 -2.65 8.90 -1.28
CA SER A 129 -2.01 8.29 -2.45
C SER A 129 -2.96 8.15 -3.63
N ALA A 130 -4.22 7.81 -3.39
CA ALA A 130 -5.24 7.75 -4.43
C ALA A 130 -5.51 9.13 -5.05
N LEU A 131 -5.54 10.20 -4.22
CA LEU A 131 -5.66 11.57 -4.71
C LEU A 131 -4.47 11.95 -5.60
N ASP A 132 -3.26 11.68 -5.14
CA ASP A 132 -2.04 12.00 -5.89
C ASP A 132 -1.92 11.19 -7.20
N ALA A 133 -2.37 9.93 -7.20
CA ALA A 133 -2.47 9.12 -8.40
C ALA A 133 -3.50 9.69 -9.40
N HIS A 134 -4.68 10.09 -8.92
CA HIS A 134 -5.72 10.72 -9.72
C HIS A 134 -5.23 12.02 -10.39
N ILE A 135 -4.54 12.89 -9.64
CA ILE A 135 -3.95 14.14 -10.18
C ILE A 135 -2.93 13.84 -11.30
N ARG A 136 -2.27 12.69 -11.26
CA ARG A 136 -1.30 12.21 -12.25
C ARG A 136 -1.92 11.40 -13.39
N HIS A 137 -3.25 11.37 -13.45
CA HIS A 137 -4.02 10.63 -14.46
C HIS A 137 -3.75 9.11 -14.46
N LEU A 138 -3.41 8.54 -13.29
CA LEU A 138 -3.31 7.10 -13.12
C LEU A 138 -4.68 6.54 -12.71
N ASP A 139 -5.06 5.43 -13.29
CA ASP A 139 -6.22 4.66 -12.85
C ASP A 139 -5.95 4.03 -11.48
N VAL A 140 -6.89 4.16 -10.56
CA VAL A 140 -6.76 3.61 -9.20
C VAL A 140 -7.77 2.50 -8.97
N VAL A 141 -7.28 1.39 -8.44
CA VAL A 141 -8.09 0.27 -7.94
C VAL A 141 -7.79 0.09 -6.47
N VAL A 142 -8.82 0.02 -5.65
CA VAL A 142 -8.69 -0.23 -4.20
C VAL A 142 -9.50 -1.48 -3.85
N PRO A 143 -8.84 -2.61 -3.55
CA PRO A 143 -9.52 -3.78 -3.01
C PRO A 143 -9.89 -3.49 -1.55
N THR A 144 -11.19 -3.37 -1.27
CA THR A 144 -11.71 -2.93 0.03
C THR A 144 -11.37 -3.91 1.16
N ASN A 145 -11.14 -5.16 0.82
CA ASN A 145 -10.70 -6.21 1.73
C ASN A 145 -9.17 -6.31 1.91
N ALA A 146 -8.40 -5.39 1.29
CA ALA A 146 -6.93 -5.35 1.37
C ALA A 146 -6.40 -3.99 1.84
N VAL A 147 -7.25 -3.14 2.42
CA VAL A 147 -6.86 -1.86 3.02
C VAL A 147 -7.35 -1.77 4.46
N ALA A 148 -6.42 -1.58 5.40
CA ALA A 148 -6.69 -1.50 6.83
C ALA A 148 -6.93 -0.06 7.30
N HIS A 149 -7.67 0.10 8.40
CA HIS A 149 -8.06 1.39 8.94
C HIS A 149 -7.85 1.47 10.46
N ILE A 150 -7.75 2.69 10.96
CA ILE A 150 -7.81 3.01 12.39
C ILE A 150 -9.27 3.27 12.79
N HIS A 151 -9.97 4.12 12.03
CA HIS A 151 -11.35 4.52 12.29
C HIS A 151 -12.27 4.07 11.15
N ALA A 152 -13.17 3.12 11.42
CA ALA A 152 -14.02 2.50 10.40
C ALA A 152 -14.94 3.50 9.67
N ASP A 153 -15.50 4.48 10.38
CA ASP A 153 -16.34 5.53 9.82
C ASP A 153 -15.59 6.46 8.88
N LEU A 154 -14.34 6.83 9.25
CA LEU A 154 -13.45 7.64 8.39
C LEU A 154 -12.98 6.84 7.17
N ALA A 155 -12.69 5.56 7.33
CA ALA A 155 -12.33 4.68 6.22
C ALA A 155 -13.46 4.53 5.21
N GLU A 156 -14.70 4.34 5.68
CA GLU A 156 -15.87 4.30 4.80
C GLU A 156 -16.05 5.62 4.04
N ALA A 157 -15.87 6.76 4.72
CA ALA A 157 -15.91 8.08 4.07
C ALA A 157 -14.79 8.23 3.04
N ALA A 158 -13.56 7.80 3.36
CA ALA A 158 -12.41 7.84 2.47
C ALA A 158 -12.63 6.98 1.21
N LEU A 159 -13.13 5.76 1.35
CA LEU A 159 -13.48 4.90 0.22
C LEU A 159 -14.51 5.57 -0.70
N ARG A 160 -15.58 6.13 -0.13
CA ARG A 160 -16.57 6.88 -0.91
C ARG A 160 -15.98 8.11 -1.63
N MET A 161 -15.04 8.81 -1.01
CA MET A 161 -14.33 9.93 -1.65
C MET A 161 -13.46 9.46 -2.81
N MET A 162 -12.71 8.37 -2.63
CA MET A 162 -11.88 7.80 -3.68
C MET A 162 -12.73 7.38 -4.88
N GLU A 163 -13.86 6.72 -4.65
CA GLU A 163 -14.78 6.31 -5.70
C GLU A 163 -15.42 7.50 -6.44
N ARG A 164 -16.07 8.41 -5.68
CA ARG A 164 -16.89 9.48 -6.27
C ARG A 164 -16.10 10.65 -6.82
N ASN A 165 -15.02 11.04 -6.14
CA ASN A 165 -14.29 12.27 -6.48
C ASN A 165 -13.02 12.00 -7.30
N MET A 166 -12.45 10.78 -7.18
CA MET A 166 -11.20 10.41 -7.83
C MET A 166 -11.38 9.33 -8.91
N GLY A 167 -12.60 8.79 -9.05
CA GLY A 167 -12.89 7.76 -10.04
C GLY A 167 -12.23 6.41 -9.74
N ALA A 168 -11.77 6.19 -8.50
CA ALA A 168 -11.17 4.92 -8.10
C ALA A 168 -12.20 3.78 -8.18
N ARG A 169 -11.77 2.62 -8.64
CA ARG A 169 -12.59 1.41 -8.62
C ARG A 169 -12.43 0.69 -7.30
N LEU A 170 -13.50 0.62 -6.54
CA LEU A 170 -13.54 -0.21 -5.34
C LEU A 170 -13.93 -1.63 -5.73
N ILE A 171 -13.15 -2.62 -5.28
CA ILE A 171 -13.38 -4.04 -5.56
C ILE A 171 -13.42 -4.78 -4.22
N ASP A 172 -14.48 -5.56 -4.01
CA ASP A 172 -14.53 -6.53 -2.92
C ASP A 172 -14.18 -7.92 -3.48
N GLY A 173 -13.01 -8.45 -3.07
CA GLY A 173 -12.52 -9.75 -3.55
C GLY A 173 -11.25 -9.67 -4.39
N SER A 174 -11.16 -10.57 -5.38
CA SER A 174 -9.97 -10.69 -6.21
C SER A 174 -9.87 -9.59 -7.26
N VAL A 175 -8.71 -8.95 -7.34
CA VAL A 175 -8.39 -7.97 -8.38
C VAL A 175 -7.83 -8.70 -9.60
N PRO A 176 -8.41 -8.51 -10.80
CA PRO A 176 -7.79 -9.02 -12.02
C PRO A 176 -6.48 -8.28 -12.30
N LEU A 177 -5.38 -8.96 -12.10
CA LEU A 177 -4.04 -8.44 -12.40
C LEU A 177 -3.66 -8.85 -13.83
N ARG A 178 -3.21 -7.88 -14.60
CA ARG A 178 -2.67 -8.08 -15.96
C ARG A 178 -1.51 -7.11 -16.15
N ARG A 179 -0.45 -7.63 -16.74
CA ARG A 179 0.68 -6.84 -17.22
C ARG A 179 0.34 -6.15 -18.54
#